data_5103dd2af051e63368dcd721375cf05d
#
_entry.id   5103dd2af051e63368dcd721375cf05d
#
_cell.length_a   1.000
_cell.length_b   1.000
_cell.length_c   1.000
_cell.angle_alpha   90.00
_cell.angle_beta   90.00
_cell.angle_gamma   90.00
#
_symmetry.space_group_name_H-M   'P 1'
#
loop_
_entity.id
_entity.type
_entity.pdbx_description
1 polymer ?
#
loop_
_entity_poly.entity_id
_entity_poly.type
_entity_poly.pdbx_seq_one_letter_code
_entity_poly.pdbx_strand_id
1 'polypeptide(L)'
;TKSGVIGLLAAALGLRRDDAAGLARLNGLHFAVRADREGSLLVDFHTANREEDRKKGKAPYVTYRHYLQDAVFLVGLESEDTALLQELETALKHPLYPLYLGRRSCPPTLPLCLGIRAGELLDTLRAEPLLVKQRNGAPLRIVADADPADAAAVPRRDLAMSFSPIHRQYGFRPVREWNTNPPEMPGATEHDAMAELR
;
A
#
# COMPACT_ATOMS: atom_id res chain seq x y z
N THR A 1 1.65 -4.34 -2.37
CA THR A 1 1.26 -5.76 -2.18
C THR A 1 0.01 -5.83 -1.30
N LYS A 2 -0.90 -6.80 -1.60
CA LYS A 2 -2.11 -7.02 -0.77
C LYS A 2 -1.72 -7.32 0.68
N SER A 3 -0.76 -8.20 0.91
CA SER A 3 -0.30 -8.54 2.26
C SER A 3 0.23 -7.33 3.06
N GLY A 4 0.86 -6.37 2.40
CA GLY A 4 1.32 -5.14 3.06
C GLY A 4 0.15 -4.27 3.54
N VAL A 5 -0.88 -4.12 2.69
CA VAL A 5 -2.11 -3.37 3.04
C VAL A 5 -2.90 -4.10 4.12
N ILE A 6 -3.11 -5.42 3.99
CA ILE A 6 -3.77 -6.24 5.01
C ILE A 6 -3.05 -6.12 6.36
N GLY A 7 -1.71 -6.13 6.37
CA GLY A 7 -0.93 -5.94 7.59
C GLY A 7 -1.10 -4.55 8.22
N LEU A 8 -1.27 -3.52 7.40
CA LEU A 8 -1.54 -2.16 7.86
C LEU A 8 -2.97 -2.06 8.45
N LEU A 9 -3.98 -2.64 7.78
CA LEU A 9 -5.35 -2.70 8.29
C LEU A 9 -5.44 -3.49 9.60
N ALA A 10 -4.77 -4.65 9.67
CA ALA A 10 -4.68 -5.45 10.89
C ALA A 10 -4.06 -4.66 12.05
N ALA A 11 -3.04 -3.85 11.78
CA ALA A 11 -2.44 -2.97 12.79
C ALA A 11 -3.39 -1.85 13.22
N ALA A 12 -4.15 -1.26 12.28
CA ALA A 12 -5.15 -0.24 12.59
C ALA A 12 -6.26 -0.78 13.51
N LEU A 13 -6.78 -1.99 13.19
CA LEU A 13 -7.78 -2.70 13.98
C LEU A 13 -7.24 -3.28 15.31
N GLY A 14 -5.92 -3.31 15.50
CA GLY A 14 -5.31 -3.92 16.68
C GLY A 14 -5.30 -5.45 16.67
N LEU A 15 -5.45 -6.08 15.50
CA LEU A 15 -5.41 -7.53 15.38
C LEU A 15 -4.01 -8.07 15.72
N ARG A 16 -4.00 -9.15 16.47
CA ARG A 16 -2.75 -9.84 16.77
C ARG A 16 -2.22 -10.56 15.52
N ARG A 17 -0.90 -10.78 15.49
CA ARG A 17 -0.25 -11.44 14.34
C ARG A 17 -0.63 -12.92 14.18
N ASP A 18 -1.17 -13.52 15.23
CA ASP A 18 -1.66 -14.91 15.29
C ASP A 18 -3.19 -15.01 15.15
N ASP A 19 -3.89 -13.88 14.91
CA ASP A 19 -5.34 -13.87 14.68
C ASP A 19 -5.65 -14.30 13.24
N ALA A 20 -5.82 -15.61 13.07
CA ALA A 20 -6.15 -16.19 11.76
C ALA A 20 -7.55 -15.79 11.26
N ALA A 21 -8.52 -15.64 12.16
CA ALA A 21 -9.89 -15.29 11.80
C ALA A 21 -9.99 -13.84 11.31
N GLY A 22 -9.40 -12.90 12.05
CA GLY A 22 -9.32 -11.49 11.62
C GLY A 22 -8.55 -11.34 10.30
N LEU A 23 -7.46 -12.08 10.11
CA LEU A 23 -6.71 -12.07 8.87
C LEU A 23 -7.51 -12.64 7.69
N ALA A 24 -8.26 -13.73 7.88
CA ALA A 24 -9.13 -14.31 6.85
C ALA A 24 -10.23 -13.33 6.42
N ARG A 25 -10.86 -12.61 7.39
CA ARG A 25 -11.86 -11.58 7.12
C ARG A 25 -11.30 -10.47 6.23
N LEU A 26 -10.09 -9.98 6.52
CA LEU A 26 -9.44 -8.94 5.72
C LEU A 26 -8.99 -9.43 4.33
N ASN A 27 -8.58 -10.69 4.21
CA ASN A 27 -8.23 -11.29 2.93
C ASN A 27 -9.42 -11.44 1.97
N GLY A 28 -10.66 -11.48 2.50
CA GLY A 28 -11.90 -11.48 1.72
C GLY A 28 -12.17 -10.19 0.96
N LEU A 29 -11.49 -9.09 1.28
CA LEU A 29 -11.61 -7.83 0.56
C LEU A 29 -11.09 -7.98 -0.88
N HIS A 30 -11.86 -7.52 -1.87
CA HIS A 30 -11.35 -7.29 -3.21
C HIS A 30 -10.35 -6.13 -3.20
N PHE A 31 -9.29 -6.26 -3.97
CA PHE A 31 -8.13 -5.38 -3.85
C PHE A 31 -7.64 -4.91 -5.22
N ALA A 32 -7.47 -3.60 -5.36
CA ALA A 32 -6.81 -3.00 -6.50
C ALA A 32 -5.89 -1.86 -6.07
N VAL A 33 -4.87 -1.60 -6.87
CA VAL A 33 -3.92 -0.50 -6.65
C VAL A 33 -3.69 0.23 -7.96
N ARG A 34 -3.77 1.56 -7.93
CA ARG A 34 -3.32 2.45 -8.99
C ARG A 34 -2.01 3.11 -8.55
N ALA A 35 -0.99 3.04 -9.38
CA ALA A 35 0.27 3.72 -9.13
C ALA A 35 0.20 5.15 -9.72
N ASP A 36 -0.05 6.14 -8.87
CA ASP A 36 -0.05 7.55 -9.28
C ASP A 36 1.37 8.07 -9.45
N ARG A 37 2.33 7.47 -8.76
CA ARG A 37 3.77 7.63 -8.97
C ARG A 37 4.50 6.37 -8.52
N GLU A 38 5.29 5.79 -9.42
CA GLU A 38 6.02 4.54 -9.16
C GLU A 38 7.11 4.70 -8.10
N GLY A 39 7.68 5.89 -8.00
CA GLY A 39 8.82 6.15 -7.12
C GLY A 39 10.15 5.64 -7.67
N SER A 40 11.17 5.70 -6.85
CA SER A 40 12.52 5.22 -7.17
C SER A 40 13.10 4.38 -6.04
N LEU A 41 13.98 3.43 -6.39
CA LEU A 41 14.64 2.58 -5.41
C LEU A 41 15.77 3.35 -4.72
N LEU A 42 15.68 3.51 -3.40
CA LEU A 42 16.75 3.99 -2.55
C LEU A 42 17.43 2.80 -1.85
N VAL A 43 18.74 2.72 -1.97
CA VAL A 43 19.54 1.72 -1.27
C VAL A 43 20.32 2.42 -0.16
N ASP A 44 20.05 2.05 1.06
CA ASP A 44 20.67 2.59 2.25
C ASP A 44 21.67 1.57 2.82
N PHE A 45 22.86 2.06 3.12
CA PHE A 45 23.98 1.28 3.62
C PHE A 45 24.02 1.38 5.15
N HIS A 46 23.99 0.22 5.82
CA HIS A 46 24.10 0.14 7.25
C HIS A 46 25.20 -0.82 7.70
N THR A 47 25.88 -0.44 8.76
CA THR A 47 26.77 -1.35 9.47
C THR A 47 26.16 -1.75 10.81
N ALA A 48 26.23 -3.02 11.13
CA ALA A 48 25.82 -3.57 12.42
C ALA A 48 26.98 -4.32 13.06
N ASN A 49 27.25 -4.03 14.32
CA ASN A 49 28.29 -4.72 15.07
C ASN A 49 27.74 -5.16 16.43
N ARG A 50 27.94 -6.44 16.77
CA ARG A 50 27.67 -6.92 18.11
C ARG A 50 28.80 -6.43 19.03
N GLU A 51 28.46 -6.03 20.24
CA GLU A 51 29.47 -5.53 21.20
C GLU A 51 30.61 -6.53 21.44
N GLU A 52 30.28 -7.82 21.50
CA GLU A 52 31.26 -8.90 21.65
C GLU A 52 32.22 -9.01 20.45
N ASP A 53 31.71 -8.82 19.22
CA ASP A 53 32.51 -8.86 18.01
C ASP A 53 33.39 -7.63 17.91
N ARG A 54 32.88 -6.45 18.33
CA ARG A 54 33.66 -5.20 18.42
C ARG A 54 34.81 -5.34 19.41
N LYS A 55 34.58 -5.95 20.59
CA LYS A 55 35.65 -6.21 21.59
C LYS A 55 36.72 -7.17 21.07
N LYS A 56 36.36 -8.04 20.13
CA LYS A 56 37.28 -8.99 19.46
C LYS A 56 37.93 -8.41 18.19
N GLY A 57 37.74 -7.12 17.87
CA GLY A 57 38.29 -6.47 16.69
C GLY A 57 37.74 -6.96 15.37
N LYS A 58 36.55 -7.62 15.35
CA LYS A 58 35.93 -8.09 14.12
C LYS A 58 35.34 -6.93 13.32
N ALA A 59 35.41 -7.03 12.00
CA ALA A 59 34.76 -6.08 11.10
C ALA A 59 33.23 -6.08 11.29
N PRO A 60 32.56 -4.94 11.18
CA PRO A 60 31.11 -4.87 11.26
C PRO A 60 30.45 -5.58 10.08
N TYR A 61 29.27 -6.13 10.31
CA TYR A 61 28.42 -6.67 9.25
C TYR A 61 27.83 -5.54 8.42
N VAL A 62 27.98 -5.62 7.12
CA VAL A 62 27.36 -4.69 6.17
C VAL A 62 25.97 -5.21 5.79
N THR A 63 24.98 -4.34 5.84
CA THR A 63 23.61 -4.63 5.39
C THR A 63 23.12 -3.53 4.47
N TYR A 64 22.48 -3.93 3.37
CA TYR A 64 21.82 -3.01 2.44
C TYR A 64 20.31 -3.04 2.70
N ARG A 65 19.71 -1.87 2.83
CA ARG A 65 18.26 -1.71 3.02
C ARG A 65 17.69 -1.00 1.81
N HIS A 66 16.77 -1.67 1.17
CA HIS A 66 16.07 -1.14 0.00
C HIS A 66 14.79 -0.45 0.44
N TYR A 67 14.56 0.78 -0.03
CA TYR A 67 13.38 1.58 0.19
C TYR A 67 12.82 2.02 -1.16
N LEU A 68 11.50 2.16 -1.23
CA LEU A 68 10.83 2.80 -2.35
C LEU A 68 10.50 4.24 -1.92
N GLN A 69 11.24 5.21 -2.47
CA GLN A 69 11.04 6.62 -2.15
C GLN A 69 10.14 7.30 -3.19
N ASP A 70 9.37 8.31 -2.75
CA ASP A 70 8.50 9.13 -3.57
C ASP A 70 7.40 8.37 -4.32
N ALA A 71 7.16 7.11 -4.00
CA ALA A 71 6.07 6.34 -4.56
C ALA A 71 4.73 6.80 -3.97
N VAL A 72 3.71 6.89 -4.82
CA VAL A 72 2.34 7.21 -4.40
C VAL A 72 1.39 6.22 -5.04
N PHE A 73 0.66 5.51 -4.18
CA PHE A 73 -0.27 4.47 -4.58
C PHE A 73 -1.66 4.78 -4.03
N LEU A 74 -2.66 4.78 -4.90
CA LEU A 74 -4.06 4.74 -4.50
C LEU A 74 -4.49 3.29 -4.37
N VAL A 75 -4.96 2.91 -3.19
CA VAL A 75 -5.45 1.56 -2.88
C VAL A 75 -6.96 1.58 -2.80
N GLY A 76 -7.61 0.74 -3.57
CA GLY A 76 -9.03 0.44 -3.47
C GLY A 76 -9.26 -0.90 -2.78
N LEU A 77 -10.23 -0.91 -1.87
CA LEU A 77 -10.72 -2.09 -1.17
C LEU A 77 -12.24 -2.14 -1.35
N GLU A 78 -12.78 -3.30 -1.73
CA GLU A 78 -14.21 -3.45 -1.95
C GLU A 78 -14.75 -4.63 -1.14
N SER A 79 -15.95 -4.45 -0.63
CA SER A 79 -16.71 -5.46 0.10
C SER A 79 -18.21 -5.13 0.04
N GLU A 80 -19.04 -6.15 0.01
CA GLU A 80 -20.48 -6.01 0.24
C GLU A 80 -20.81 -5.73 1.73
N ASP A 81 -19.89 -6.09 2.64
CA ASP A 81 -19.99 -5.79 4.07
C ASP A 81 -19.63 -4.33 4.33
N THR A 82 -20.62 -3.45 4.24
CA THR A 82 -20.47 -2.02 4.51
C THR A 82 -20.05 -1.74 5.96
N ALA A 83 -20.43 -2.59 6.91
CA ALA A 83 -20.02 -2.45 8.31
C ALA A 83 -18.52 -2.67 8.47
N LEU A 84 -17.96 -3.65 7.75
CA LEU A 84 -16.50 -3.85 7.69
C LEU A 84 -15.79 -2.62 7.13
N LEU A 85 -16.30 -2.03 6.03
CA LEU A 85 -15.68 -0.84 5.43
C LEU A 85 -15.69 0.35 6.39
N GLN A 86 -16.80 0.58 7.11
CA GLN A 86 -16.91 1.64 8.13
C GLN A 86 -15.97 1.40 9.32
N GLU A 87 -15.86 0.14 9.77
CA GLU A 87 -14.90 -0.26 10.81
C GLU A 87 -13.46 0.06 10.38
N LEU A 88 -13.08 -0.29 9.14
CA LEU A 88 -11.77 -0.02 8.58
C LEU A 88 -11.49 1.48 8.44
N GLU A 89 -12.46 2.26 7.96
CA GLU A 89 -12.34 3.72 7.87
C GLU A 89 -12.08 4.34 9.24
N THR A 90 -12.85 3.93 10.25
CA THR A 90 -12.69 4.38 11.63
C THR A 90 -11.32 3.99 12.20
N ALA A 91 -10.91 2.73 11.99
CA ALA A 91 -9.62 2.23 12.46
C ALA A 91 -8.43 2.95 11.78
N LEU A 92 -8.53 3.28 10.50
CA LEU A 92 -7.48 4.04 9.79
C LEU A 92 -7.36 5.48 10.28
N LYS A 93 -8.47 6.10 10.73
CA LYS A 93 -8.47 7.44 11.34
C LYS A 93 -7.98 7.43 12.79
N HIS A 94 -8.24 6.34 13.52
CA HIS A 94 -7.90 6.16 14.93
C HIS A 94 -7.23 4.79 15.15
N PRO A 95 -6.02 4.58 14.61
CA PRO A 95 -5.40 3.26 14.64
C PRO A 95 -4.95 2.87 16.05
N LEU A 96 -5.18 1.59 16.41
CA LEU A 96 -4.75 1.06 17.71
C LEU A 96 -3.22 0.96 17.81
N TYR A 97 -2.55 0.57 16.71
CA TYR A 97 -1.09 0.54 16.63
C TYR A 97 -0.57 1.58 15.65
N PRO A 98 0.61 2.17 15.89
CA PRO A 98 1.24 3.10 14.94
C PRO A 98 1.41 2.45 13.56
N LEU A 99 0.96 3.14 12.51
CA LEU A 99 1.00 2.64 11.15
C LEU A 99 2.31 2.99 10.45
N TYR A 100 2.83 2.05 9.66
CA TYR A 100 4.04 2.25 8.87
C TYR A 100 4.05 1.36 7.62
N LEU A 101 4.74 1.82 6.58
CA LEU A 101 4.83 1.16 5.27
C LEU A 101 6.01 0.18 5.25
N GLY A 102 5.82 -0.99 5.87
CA GLY A 102 6.82 -2.05 5.97
C GLY A 102 7.82 -1.88 7.11
N ARG A 103 8.46 -0.73 7.26
CA ARG A 103 9.39 -0.43 8.36
C ARG A 103 8.88 0.70 9.24
N ARG A 104 9.17 0.67 10.52
CA ARG A 104 8.80 1.75 11.48
C ARG A 104 9.35 3.12 11.09
N SER A 105 10.46 3.16 10.36
CA SER A 105 11.05 4.40 9.83
C SER A 105 10.32 4.97 8.62
N CYS A 106 9.28 4.29 8.12
CA CYS A 106 8.51 4.71 6.95
C CYS A 106 7.04 4.94 7.33
N PRO A 107 6.70 5.98 8.10
CA PRO A 107 5.31 6.32 8.38
C PRO A 107 4.62 6.82 7.10
N PRO A 108 3.29 6.66 6.97
CA PRO A 108 2.53 7.31 5.90
C PRO A 108 2.66 8.83 5.99
N THR A 109 2.85 9.50 4.85
CA THR A 109 3.01 10.97 4.78
C THR A 109 1.82 11.69 4.18
N LEU A 110 0.94 10.98 3.47
CA LEU A 110 -0.32 11.48 2.92
C LEU A 110 -1.50 10.98 3.76
N PRO A 111 -2.69 11.60 3.62
CA PRO A 111 -3.90 11.05 4.22
C PRO A 111 -4.06 9.58 3.83
N LEU A 112 -4.16 8.70 4.84
CA LEU A 112 -4.16 7.25 4.63
C LEU A 112 -5.52 6.74 4.16
N CYS A 113 -6.61 7.43 4.55
CA CYS A 113 -7.97 7.08 4.19
C CYS A 113 -8.65 8.25 3.48
N LEU A 114 -9.16 8.00 2.29
CA LEU A 114 -9.89 8.99 1.49
C LEU A 114 -11.41 8.85 1.64
N GLY A 115 -11.88 7.92 2.47
CA GLY A 115 -13.29 7.65 2.72
C GLY A 115 -13.86 6.56 1.82
N ILE A 116 -15.14 6.26 2.05
CA ILE A 116 -15.90 5.23 1.34
C ILE A 116 -16.55 5.86 0.10
N ARG A 117 -16.59 5.10 -0.98
CA ARG A 117 -17.24 5.45 -2.25
C ARG A 117 -18.24 4.38 -2.63
N ALA A 118 -19.31 4.76 -3.31
CA ALA A 118 -20.22 3.82 -3.95
C ALA A 118 -19.76 3.51 -5.37
N GLY A 119 -19.91 2.27 -5.81
CA GLY A 119 -19.59 1.81 -7.16
C GLY A 119 -18.60 0.67 -7.20
N GLU A 120 -18.34 0.17 -8.39
CA GLU A 120 -17.39 -0.91 -8.65
C GLU A 120 -15.94 -0.45 -8.40
N LEU A 121 -15.13 -1.34 -7.84
CA LEU A 121 -13.76 -1.07 -7.39
C LEU A 121 -12.91 -0.41 -8.49
N LEU A 122 -12.90 -0.99 -9.68
CA LEU A 122 -12.01 -0.53 -10.75
C LEU A 122 -12.46 0.80 -11.36
N ASP A 123 -13.75 1.01 -11.50
CA ASP A 123 -14.31 2.24 -12.06
C ASP A 123 -14.11 3.41 -11.09
N THR A 124 -14.38 3.17 -9.81
CA THR A 124 -14.12 4.16 -8.75
C THR A 124 -12.62 4.50 -8.65
N LEU A 125 -11.74 3.48 -8.71
CA LEU A 125 -10.29 3.68 -8.64
C LEU A 125 -9.76 4.50 -9.83
N ARG A 126 -10.34 4.31 -11.04
CA ARG A 126 -9.98 5.09 -12.24
C ARG A 126 -10.47 6.52 -12.19
N ALA A 127 -11.68 6.73 -11.66
CA ALA A 127 -12.32 8.04 -11.58
C ALA A 127 -11.75 8.92 -10.46
N GLU A 128 -11.17 8.33 -9.42
CA GLU A 128 -10.60 9.11 -8.30
C GLU A 128 -9.47 10.01 -8.80
N PRO A 129 -9.45 11.31 -8.43
CA PRO A 129 -8.40 12.25 -8.83
C PRO A 129 -7.00 11.73 -8.54
N LEU A 130 -6.01 12.22 -9.28
CA LEU A 130 -4.61 11.92 -9.01
C LEU A 130 -4.19 12.48 -7.67
N LEU A 131 -3.51 11.66 -6.86
CA LEU A 131 -2.99 12.07 -5.56
C LEU A 131 -1.76 12.98 -5.68
N VAL A 132 -1.13 13.01 -6.85
CA VAL A 132 0.05 13.84 -7.14
C VAL A 132 0.03 14.30 -8.59
N LYS A 133 0.56 15.49 -8.85
CA LYS A 133 0.73 15.99 -10.22
C LYS A 133 1.69 15.08 -10.98
N GLN A 134 1.25 14.61 -12.15
CA GLN A 134 2.12 13.94 -13.10
C GLN A 134 2.78 14.96 -14.03
N ARG A 135 4.06 14.79 -14.32
CA ARG A 135 4.78 15.71 -15.21
C ARG A 135 4.44 15.55 -16.69
N ASN A 136 4.04 14.37 -17.17
CA ASN A 136 4.01 14.04 -18.59
C ASN A 136 2.75 13.28 -19.07
N GLY A 137 1.65 13.23 -18.30
CA GLY A 137 0.45 12.49 -18.72
C GLY A 137 0.71 10.98 -18.97
N ALA A 138 1.74 10.43 -18.34
CA ALA A 138 2.12 9.03 -18.53
C ALA A 138 0.98 8.08 -18.11
N PRO A 139 0.82 6.93 -18.78
CA PRO A 139 -0.15 5.94 -18.36
C PRO A 139 0.06 5.51 -16.90
N LEU A 140 -1.05 5.31 -16.19
CA LEU A 140 -1.05 4.81 -14.81
C LEU A 140 -1.10 3.29 -14.83
N ARG A 141 -0.27 2.65 -14.02
CA ARG A 141 -0.32 1.22 -13.81
C ARG A 141 -1.39 0.88 -12.80
N ILE A 142 -2.28 -0.06 -13.16
CA ILE A 142 -3.25 -0.66 -12.25
C ILE A 142 -2.92 -2.13 -12.05
N VAL A 143 -3.01 -2.57 -10.81
CA VAL A 143 -2.85 -3.96 -10.40
C VAL A 143 -4.04 -4.34 -9.52
N ALA A 144 -4.80 -5.37 -9.91
CA ALA A 144 -6.01 -5.79 -9.20
C ALA A 144 -6.07 -7.31 -9.00
N ASP A 145 -6.90 -7.73 -8.04
CA ASP A 145 -7.35 -9.12 -7.97
C ASP A 145 -8.01 -9.51 -9.30
N ALA A 146 -7.78 -10.71 -9.75
CA ALA A 146 -8.34 -11.26 -10.99
C ALA A 146 -9.11 -12.55 -10.71
N ASP A 147 -10.03 -12.88 -11.62
CA ASP A 147 -10.66 -14.19 -11.60
C ASP A 147 -9.59 -15.27 -11.87
N PRO A 148 -9.57 -16.37 -11.12
CA PRO A 148 -8.70 -17.51 -11.39
C PRO A 148 -8.82 -18.09 -12.80
N ALA A 149 -9.99 -17.91 -13.45
CA ALA A 149 -10.23 -18.32 -14.82
C ALA A 149 -9.72 -17.35 -15.89
N ASP A 150 -9.28 -16.13 -15.50
CA ASP A 150 -8.71 -15.15 -16.43
C ASP A 150 -7.36 -15.63 -16.96
N ALA A 151 -7.27 -15.94 -18.25
CA ALA A 151 -6.04 -16.38 -18.90
C ALA A 151 -4.89 -15.34 -18.85
N ALA A 152 -5.20 -14.06 -18.61
CA ALA A 152 -4.22 -12.99 -18.45
C ALA A 152 -3.79 -12.80 -16.99
N ALA A 153 -4.35 -13.55 -16.04
CA ALA A 153 -3.97 -13.46 -14.64
C ALA A 153 -2.63 -14.13 -14.38
N VAL A 154 -1.81 -13.47 -13.55
CA VAL A 154 -0.52 -14.00 -13.13
C VAL A 154 -0.57 -14.30 -11.62
N PRO A 155 -0.10 -15.48 -11.16
CA PRO A 155 -0.06 -15.80 -9.74
C PRO A 155 0.95 -14.90 -9.02
N ARG A 156 0.51 -14.19 -7.99
CA ARG A 156 1.36 -13.35 -7.14
C ARG A 156 1.34 -13.85 -5.70
N ARG A 157 2.52 -14.10 -5.13
CA ARG A 157 2.67 -14.58 -3.77
C ARG A 157 2.62 -13.43 -2.76
N ASP A 158 1.43 -12.89 -2.53
CA ASP A 158 1.21 -11.82 -1.55
C ASP A 158 -0.15 -11.90 -0.85
N LEU A 159 -0.77 -13.08 -0.82
CA LEU A 159 -1.92 -13.38 0.03
C LEU A 159 -1.42 -13.68 1.45
N ALA A 160 -1.82 -12.89 2.43
CA ALA A 160 -1.37 -13.05 3.81
C ALA A 160 -2.06 -14.26 4.48
N MET A 161 -1.36 -15.36 4.66
CA MET A 161 -1.89 -16.56 5.34
C MET A 161 -1.61 -16.52 6.84
N SER A 162 -0.44 -16.02 7.25
CA SER A 162 -0.06 -15.86 8.65
C SER A 162 0.99 -14.77 8.80
N PHE A 163 0.82 -13.91 9.79
CA PHE A 163 1.83 -12.94 10.23
C PHE A 163 2.56 -13.37 11.51
N SER A 164 2.35 -14.61 11.97
CA SER A 164 3.04 -15.14 13.15
C SER A 164 4.55 -14.91 13.04
N PRO A 165 5.21 -14.42 14.08
CA PRO A 165 6.66 -14.23 14.08
C PRO A 165 7.43 -15.55 13.99
N ILE A 166 6.82 -16.67 14.42
CA ILE A 166 7.42 -18.00 14.38
C ILE A 166 7.27 -18.61 12.99
N HIS A 167 6.12 -18.40 12.33
CA HIS A 167 5.81 -19.03 11.06
C HIS A 167 4.98 -18.10 10.16
N ARG A 168 5.64 -17.18 9.50
CA ARG A 168 5.01 -16.26 8.55
C ARG A 168 4.77 -16.96 7.21
N GLN A 169 3.54 -16.89 6.70
CA GLN A 169 3.13 -17.58 5.48
C GLN A 169 2.41 -16.64 4.52
N TYR A 170 2.69 -16.86 3.22
CA TYR A 170 2.01 -16.16 2.12
C TYR A 170 1.58 -17.18 1.07
N GLY A 171 0.31 -17.09 0.69
CA GLY A 171 -0.27 -17.83 -0.44
C GLY A 171 -0.17 -17.05 -1.74
N PHE A 172 -0.61 -17.72 -2.81
CA PHE A 172 -0.74 -17.09 -4.13
C PHE A 172 -2.18 -16.60 -4.34
N ARG A 173 -2.33 -15.51 -5.07
CA ARG A 173 -3.59 -15.04 -5.62
C ARG A 173 -3.43 -14.68 -7.09
N PRO A 174 -4.47 -14.82 -7.93
CA PRO A 174 -4.44 -14.34 -9.30
C PRO A 174 -4.48 -12.81 -9.33
N VAL A 175 -3.65 -12.22 -10.16
CA VAL A 175 -3.52 -10.77 -10.30
C VAL A 175 -3.47 -10.41 -11.77
N ARG A 176 -4.20 -9.37 -12.15
CA ARG A 176 -4.08 -8.75 -13.47
C ARG A 176 -3.43 -7.39 -13.35
N GLU A 177 -2.59 -7.07 -14.31
CA GLU A 177 -1.88 -5.78 -14.41
C GLU A 177 -2.08 -5.18 -15.79
N TRP A 178 -2.37 -3.89 -15.84
CA TRP A 178 -2.51 -3.13 -17.09
C TRP A 178 -2.26 -1.65 -16.88
N ASN A 179 -2.11 -0.92 -17.98
CA ASN A 179 -2.00 0.53 -17.96
C ASN A 179 -3.34 1.18 -18.35
N THR A 180 -3.62 2.33 -17.74
CA THR A 180 -4.79 3.17 -18.04
C THR A 180 -4.36 4.62 -18.21
N ASN A 181 -5.15 5.39 -18.95
CA ASN A 181 -4.92 6.83 -19.03
C ASN A 181 -5.23 7.48 -17.67
N PRO A 182 -4.51 8.55 -17.28
CA PRO A 182 -4.85 9.31 -16.09
C PRO A 182 -6.28 9.90 -16.24
N PRO A 183 -7.02 10.06 -15.14
CA PRO A 183 -8.32 10.73 -15.18
C PRO A 183 -8.14 12.17 -15.69
N GLU A 184 -9.14 12.67 -16.39
CA GLU A 184 -9.16 14.07 -16.80
C GLU A 184 -9.12 14.94 -15.55
N MET A 185 -8.08 15.74 -15.41
CA MET A 185 -8.00 16.72 -14.34
C MET A 185 -9.08 17.78 -14.63
N PRO A 186 -10.04 18.04 -13.71
CA PRO A 186 -10.86 19.24 -13.83
C PRO A 186 -9.89 20.41 -13.97
N GLY A 187 -10.08 21.20 -15.04
CA GLY A 187 -9.11 22.17 -15.52
C GLY A 187 -8.41 22.90 -14.38
N ALA A 188 -7.09 22.79 -14.35
CA ALA A 188 -6.30 23.50 -13.39
C ALA A 188 -6.72 24.96 -13.50
N THR A 189 -7.42 25.48 -12.49
CA THR A 189 -7.58 26.91 -12.37
C THR A 189 -6.17 27.46 -12.37
N GLU A 190 -5.82 28.28 -13.36
CA GLU A 190 -4.59 29.06 -13.36
C GLU A 190 -4.66 30.08 -12.22
N HIS A 191 -4.73 29.58 -11.00
CA HIS A 191 -4.60 30.39 -9.81
C HIS A 191 -3.10 30.68 -9.63
N ASP A 192 -2.67 31.80 -10.15
CA ASP A 192 -1.34 32.35 -9.88
C ASP A 192 -1.39 33.05 -8.52
N ALA A 193 -1.03 32.31 -7.47
CA ALA A 193 -0.96 32.86 -6.12
C ALA A 193 -0.01 34.07 -6.00
N MET A 194 0.88 34.28 -6.96
CA MET A 194 1.78 35.42 -7.00
C MET A 194 1.14 36.64 -7.67
N ALA A 195 0.07 36.47 -8.44
CA ALA A 195 -0.69 37.58 -9.02
C ALA A 195 -1.49 38.35 -7.96
N GLU A 196 -1.86 37.72 -6.87
CA GLU A 196 -2.59 38.34 -5.74
C GLU A 196 -1.66 39.12 -4.79
N LEU A 197 -0.36 39.04 -4.94
CA LEU A 197 0.65 39.73 -4.13
C LEU A 197 1.21 40.99 -4.79
N ARG A 198 0.60 41.46 -5.91
CA ARG A 198 0.99 42.69 -6.61
C ARG A 198 0.07 43.84 -6.33
#